data_6a3e091f7ae0bc5703de4c0c059e9a8f
#
_entry.id   6a3e091f7ae0bc5703de4c0c059e9a8f
#
_cell.length_a   1.000
_cell.length_b   1.000
_cell.length_c   1.000
_cell.angle_alpha   90.00
_cell.angle_beta   90.00
_cell.angle_gamma   90.00
#
_symmetry.space_group_name_H-M   'P 1'
#
loop_
_entity.id
_entity.type
_entity.pdbx_description
1 polymer ?
#
loop_
_entity_poly.entity_id
_entity_poly.type
_entity_poly.pdbx_seq_one_letter_code
_entity_poly.pdbx_strand_id
1 'polypeptide(L)'
;MKRIIGLFVFALFVGNTFAQNISQSNVPAVVLNAFQLKFPNADDVKWKLEKGNYRVNYRVNSKDNKLTMDYKGNVLKHIQDLYISEIPKTVLETIRSKVTYFDVNDADRYEDGDKIEYEIKFKIDGKNYYFRISDKGKLLKYRKELKDSEIPLSIISLINDKYGTLDIDRSKYVEESGKIVYIIRGEINDMDHAFWINHKATLLKHTQDLRNTEIPVPVLNAAKAAYSGYEIRDADLIEEGGKIIYILVMKKSKEKVYLTFNPNGKILEVK
;
A
#
# COMPACT_ATOMS: atom_id res chain seq x y z
N MET A 1 1.73 18.49 -54.79
CA MET A 1 2.48 17.41 -54.11
C MET A 1 2.00 17.31 -52.65
N LYS A 2 1.11 16.36 -52.38
CA LYS A 2 0.55 16.15 -51.02
C LYS A 2 1.48 15.15 -50.28
N ARG A 3 2.12 15.60 -49.23
CA ARG A 3 2.92 14.74 -48.33
C ARG A 3 1.97 14.08 -47.33
N ILE A 4 1.81 12.76 -47.45
CA ILE A 4 1.11 11.92 -46.48
C ILE A 4 2.12 11.64 -45.37
N ILE A 5 1.87 12.20 -44.16
CA ILE A 5 2.61 11.88 -42.94
C ILE A 5 1.91 10.65 -42.35
N GLY A 6 2.55 9.48 -42.49
CA GLY A 6 2.11 8.25 -41.88
C GLY A 6 2.31 8.32 -40.35
N LEU A 7 1.21 8.35 -39.62
CA LEU A 7 1.20 8.22 -38.16
C LEU A 7 1.44 6.75 -37.80
N PHE A 8 2.64 6.41 -37.39
CA PHE A 8 2.96 5.10 -36.82
C PHE A 8 2.39 5.05 -35.41
N VAL A 9 1.21 4.42 -35.26
CA VAL A 9 0.66 4.07 -33.95
C VAL A 9 1.47 2.90 -33.41
N PHE A 10 2.39 3.18 -32.50
CA PHE A 10 3.09 2.17 -31.74
C PHE A 10 2.14 1.64 -30.66
N ALA A 11 1.42 0.58 -30.96
CA ALA A 11 0.61 -0.14 -29.97
C ALA A 11 1.56 -0.78 -28.94
N LEU A 12 1.75 -0.11 -27.81
CA LEU A 12 2.39 -0.72 -26.63
C LEU A 12 1.45 -1.83 -26.13
N PHE A 13 1.73 -3.07 -26.52
CA PHE A 13 1.21 -4.25 -25.85
C PHE A 13 1.78 -4.25 -24.43
N VAL A 14 1.06 -3.64 -23.47
CA VAL A 14 1.26 -3.89 -22.05
C VAL A 14 0.76 -5.30 -21.80
N GLY A 15 1.63 -6.27 -22.00
CA GLY A 15 1.37 -7.66 -21.62
C GLY A 15 1.13 -7.69 -20.11
N ASN A 16 -0.11 -7.93 -19.68
CA ASN A 16 -0.43 -8.28 -18.31
C ASN A 16 0.31 -9.59 -18.00
N THR A 17 1.50 -9.48 -17.41
CA THR A 17 2.28 -10.64 -16.95
C THR A 17 1.66 -11.12 -15.63
N PHE A 18 0.56 -11.88 -15.74
CA PHE A 18 0.03 -12.62 -14.60
C PHE A 18 1.05 -13.67 -14.16
N ALA A 19 1.21 -13.82 -12.85
CA ALA A 19 1.97 -14.93 -12.28
C ALA A 19 1.29 -16.25 -12.68
N GLN A 20 1.96 -17.05 -13.51
CA GLN A 20 1.42 -18.32 -14.01
C GLN A 20 1.93 -19.47 -13.15
N ASN A 21 1.03 -20.29 -12.62
CA ASN A 21 1.41 -21.55 -11.99
C ASN A 21 2.06 -22.45 -13.03
N ILE A 22 3.22 -23.02 -12.69
CA ILE A 22 3.94 -23.93 -13.57
C ILE A 22 4.19 -25.27 -12.86
N SER A 23 4.19 -26.35 -13.63
CA SER A 23 4.62 -27.67 -13.13
C SER A 23 6.12 -27.63 -12.82
N GLN A 24 6.55 -28.37 -11.82
CA GLN A 24 7.97 -28.52 -11.50
C GLN A 24 8.80 -29.05 -12.69
N SER A 25 8.20 -29.87 -13.55
CA SER A 25 8.82 -30.36 -14.79
C SER A 25 9.13 -29.26 -15.80
N ASN A 26 8.49 -28.11 -15.70
CA ASN A 26 8.71 -26.94 -16.55
C ASN A 26 9.70 -25.93 -15.96
N VAL A 27 10.24 -26.22 -14.77
CA VAL A 27 11.30 -25.41 -14.14
C VAL A 27 12.65 -25.86 -14.71
N PRO A 28 13.51 -24.93 -15.18
CA PRO A 28 14.85 -25.28 -15.67
C PRO A 28 15.65 -26.06 -14.63
N ALA A 29 16.37 -27.08 -15.06
CA ALA A 29 17.16 -27.96 -14.17
C ALA A 29 18.13 -27.16 -13.28
N VAL A 30 18.73 -26.08 -13.79
CA VAL A 30 19.64 -25.23 -13.01
C VAL A 30 18.93 -24.56 -11.83
N VAL A 31 17.70 -24.06 -12.03
CA VAL A 31 16.88 -23.42 -10.98
C VAL A 31 16.42 -24.46 -9.97
N LEU A 32 15.94 -25.61 -10.47
CA LEU A 32 15.45 -26.70 -9.62
C LEU A 32 16.57 -27.26 -8.74
N ASN A 33 17.75 -27.53 -9.31
CA ASN A 33 18.91 -28.02 -8.57
C ASN A 33 19.38 -27.00 -7.52
N ALA A 34 19.46 -25.71 -7.88
CA ALA A 34 19.85 -24.68 -6.94
C ALA A 34 18.87 -24.58 -5.75
N PHE A 35 17.56 -24.72 -6.01
CA PHE A 35 16.54 -24.77 -4.96
C PHE A 35 16.70 -26.01 -4.07
N GLN A 36 16.80 -27.21 -4.66
CA GLN A 36 16.90 -28.47 -3.92
C GLN A 36 18.15 -28.56 -3.08
N LEU A 37 19.30 -28.07 -3.59
CA LEU A 37 20.55 -27.99 -2.83
C LEU A 37 20.44 -27.07 -1.60
N LYS A 38 19.72 -25.93 -1.75
CA LYS A 38 19.57 -24.98 -0.66
C LYS A 38 18.51 -25.41 0.35
N PHE A 39 17.46 -26.10 -0.07
CA PHE A 39 16.32 -26.51 0.74
C PHE A 39 15.97 -27.98 0.53
N PRO A 40 16.86 -28.92 0.96
CA PRO A 40 16.69 -30.36 0.70
C PRO A 40 15.45 -30.94 1.43
N ASN A 41 15.00 -30.30 2.51
CA ASN A 41 13.84 -30.72 3.32
C ASN A 41 12.58 -29.90 3.02
N ALA A 42 12.51 -29.23 1.86
CA ALA A 42 11.33 -28.47 1.48
C ALA A 42 10.18 -29.41 1.14
N ASP A 43 9.01 -29.13 1.69
CA ASP A 43 7.73 -29.76 1.34
C ASP A 43 6.72 -28.74 0.79
N ASP A 44 5.55 -29.20 0.32
CA ASP A 44 4.45 -28.40 -0.26
C ASP A 44 4.94 -27.41 -1.36
N VAL A 45 5.88 -27.85 -2.20
CA VAL A 45 6.58 -27.02 -3.19
C VAL A 45 5.66 -26.65 -4.36
N LYS A 46 5.45 -25.35 -4.58
CA LYS A 46 4.59 -24.80 -5.65
C LYS A 46 5.32 -23.72 -6.43
N TRP A 47 5.46 -23.93 -7.74
CA TRP A 47 6.19 -23.05 -8.64
C TRP A 47 5.29 -22.09 -9.40
N LYS A 48 5.79 -20.88 -9.63
CA LYS A 48 5.17 -19.84 -10.48
C LYS A 48 6.25 -19.17 -11.33
N LEU A 49 5.88 -18.81 -12.57
CA LEU A 49 6.67 -17.91 -13.40
C LEU A 49 6.07 -16.51 -13.30
N GLU A 50 6.85 -15.54 -12.86
CA GLU A 50 6.43 -14.16 -12.68
C GLU A 50 7.50 -13.20 -13.21
N LYS A 51 7.16 -12.42 -14.24
CA LYS A 51 8.08 -11.44 -14.85
C LYS A 51 9.44 -12.02 -15.25
N GLY A 52 9.44 -13.26 -15.76
CA GLY A 52 10.66 -13.94 -16.17
C GLY A 52 11.49 -14.58 -15.05
N ASN A 53 11.06 -14.47 -13.79
CA ASN A 53 11.69 -15.10 -12.63
C ASN A 53 10.85 -16.28 -12.13
N TYR A 54 11.51 -17.24 -11.50
CA TYR A 54 10.90 -18.41 -10.90
C TYR A 54 10.63 -18.12 -9.41
N ARG A 55 9.37 -18.13 -9.04
CA ARG A 55 8.95 -18.02 -7.64
C ARG A 55 8.49 -19.37 -7.15
N VAL A 56 9.02 -19.81 -6.02
CA VAL A 56 8.62 -21.03 -5.35
C VAL A 56 8.09 -20.72 -3.95
N ASN A 57 6.90 -21.24 -3.65
CA ASN A 57 6.35 -21.30 -2.30
C ASN A 57 6.58 -22.73 -1.81
N TYR A 58 7.06 -22.88 -0.59
CA TYR A 58 7.39 -24.16 0.01
C TYR A 58 7.37 -24.06 1.53
N ARG A 59 7.45 -25.18 2.22
CA ARG A 59 7.57 -25.25 3.67
C ARG A 59 8.88 -25.89 4.08
N VAL A 60 9.38 -25.43 5.21
CA VAL A 60 10.47 -26.06 5.96
C VAL A 60 10.08 -26.05 7.43
N ASN A 61 10.07 -27.22 8.08
CA ASN A 61 9.66 -27.36 9.49
C ASN A 61 8.29 -26.71 9.77
N SER A 62 7.31 -26.93 8.88
CA SER A 62 5.93 -26.36 8.96
C SER A 62 5.88 -24.84 8.85
N LYS A 63 6.96 -24.15 8.49
CA LYS A 63 7.01 -22.72 8.24
C LYS A 63 6.95 -22.40 6.75
N ASP A 64 6.09 -21.44 6.40
CA ASP A 64 5.92 -21.00 5.01
C ASP A 64 7.14 -20.19 4.55
N ASN A 65 7.57 -20.47 3.32
CA ASN A 65 8.68 -19.77 2.68
C ASN A 65 8.31 -19.39 1.24
N LYS A 66 8.87 -18.28 0.76
CA LYS A 66 8.76 -17.83 -0.63
C LYS A 66 10.13 -17.43 -1.13
N LEU A 67 10.60 -18.10 -2.20
CA LEU A 67 11.87 -17.79 -2.84
C LEU A 67 11.62 -17.30 -4.25
N THR A 68 12.32 -16.25 -4.66
CA THR A 68 12.35 -15.79 -6.06
C THR A 68 13.76 -15.97 -6.58
N MET A 69 13.88 -16.62 -7.73
CA MET A 69 15.15 -16.96 -8.38
C MET A 69 15.13 -16.49 -9.83
N ASP A 70 16.29 -16.12 -10.37
CA ASP A 70 16.45 -15.87 -11.79
C ASP A 70 16.57 -17.20 -12.58
N TYR A 71 16.64 -17.10 -13.91
CA TYR A 71 16.77 -18.25 -14.80
C TYR A 71 18.12 -19.00 -14.66
N LYS A 72 19.11 -18.42 -13.97
CA LYS A 72 20.42 -19.04 -13.67
C LYS A 72 20.43 -19.75 -12.32
N GLY A 73 19.33 -19.66 -11.55
CA GLY A 73 19.23 -20.23 -10.21
C GLY A 73 19.78 -19.32 -9.10
N ASN A 74 20.09 -18.06 -9.39
CA ASN A 74 20.48 -17.12 -8.35
C ASN A 74 19.26 -16.69 -7.54
N VAL A 75 19.39 -16.63 -6.22
CA VAL A 75 18.35 -16.12 -5.33
C VAL A 75 18.30 -14.60 -5.44
N LEU A 76 17.13 -14.07 -5.81
CA LEU A 76 16.86 -12.64 -5.86
C LEU A 76 16.19 -12.16 -4.59
N LYS A 77 15.22 -12.94 -4.07
CA LYS A 77 14.46 -12.60 -2.88
C LYS A 77 14.04 -13.86 -2.12
N HIS A 78 14.13 -13.80 -0.79
CA HIS A 78 13.64 -14.83 0.10
C HIS A 78 12.76 -14.21 1.20
N ILE A 79 11.58 -14.77 1.43
CA ILE A 79 10.70 -14.43 2.55
C ILE A 79 10.53 -15.72 3.34
N GLN A 80 10.82 -15.65 4.63
CA GLN A 80 10.78 -16.78 5.54
C GLN A 80 9.96 -16.43 6.77
N ASP A 81 8.96 -17.24 7.06
CA ASP A 81 8.22 -17.28 8.31
C ASP A 81 9.13 -17.73 9.45
N LEU A 82 9.13 -17.02 10.58
CA LEU A 82 10.02 -17.31 11.71
C LEU A 82 9.25 -17.81 12.93
N TYR A 83 9.92 -18.67 13.72
CA TYR A 83 9.57 -18.85 15.13
C TYR A 83 10.06 -17.65 15.94
N ILE A 84 9.41 -17.37 17.08
CA ILE A 84 9.80 -16.27 17.98
C ILE A 84 11.28 -16.42 18.41
N SER A 85 11.75 -17.65 18.62
CA SER A 85 13.13 -17.97 19.00
C SER A 85 14.17 -17.65 17.91
N GLU A 86 13.73 -17.48 16.65
CA GLU A 86 14.60 -17.16 15.52
C GLU A 86 14.72 -15.65 15.28
N ILE A 87 13.92 -14.83 15.97
CA ILE A 87 13.99 -13.37 15.86
C ILE A 87 15.26 -12.87 16.53
N PRO A 88 16.14 -12.12 15.85
CA PRO A 88 17.37 -11.61 16.44
C PRO A 88 17.11 -10.72 17.65
N LYS A 89 17.99 -10.82 18.65
CA LYS A 89 17.91 -10.03 19.89
C LYS A 89 17.84 -8.53 19.60
N THR A 90 18.61 -8.03 18.65
CA THR A 90 18.62 -6.62 18.23
C THR A 90 17.26 -6.16 17.72
N VAL A 91 16.52 -7.03 17.01
CA VAL A 91 15.16 -6.75 16.54
C VAL A 91 14.18 -6.67 17.71
N LEU A 92 14.24 -7.63 18.64
CA LEU A 92 13.42 -7.65 19.85
C LEU A 92 13.69 -6.43 20.75
N GLU A 93 14.95 -6.02 20.90
CA GLU A 93 15.34 -4.81 21.65
C GLU A 93 14.73 -3.55 21.05
N THR A 94 14.72 -3.44 19.71
CA THR A 94 14.07 -2.30 19.02
C THR A 94 12.57 -2.27 19.28
N ILE A 95 11.89 -3.42 19.27
CA ILE A 95 10.47 -3.49 19.62
C ILE A 95 10.25 -3.06 21.07
N ARG A 96 11.06 -3.58 22.01
CA ARG A 96 10.97 -3.24 23.44
C ARG A 96 11.19 -1.76 23.73
N SER A 97 11.95 -1.06 22.91
CA SER A 97 12.11 0.41 23.02
C SER A 97 10.82 1.20 22.77
N LYS A 98 9.85 0.58 22.09
CA LYS A 98 8.54 1.20 21.76
C LYS A 98 7.38 0.59 22.55
N VAL A 99 7.49 -0.68 22.96
CA VAL A 99 6.42 -1.46 23.58
C VAL A 99 7.01 -2.40 24.64
N THR A 100 6.53 -2.27 25.88
CA THR A 100 7.09 -3.02 27.01
C THR A 100 6.73 -4.50 26.98
N TYR A 101 5.45 -4.81 26.70
CA TYR A 101 4.93 -6.18 26.69
C TYR A 101 4.25 -6.46 25.34
N PHE A 102 4.61 -7.55 24.71
CA PHE A 102 4.02 -8.01 23.46
C PHE A 102 4.18 -9.51 23.31
N ASP A 103 3.23 -10.11 22.61
CA ASP A 103 3.28 -11.50 22.16
C ASP A 103 3.22 -11.52 20.63
N VAL A 104 4.23 -12.13 20.01
CA VAL A 104 4.39 -12.10 18.55
C VAL A 104 3.37 -13.04 17.91
N ASN A 105 2.53 -12.52 17.05
CA ASN A 105 1.56 -13.29 16.28
C ASN A 105 2.14 -13.77 14.94
N ASP A 106 2.99 -12.95 14.32
CA ASP A 106 3.52 -13.18 12.98
C ASP A 106 4.89 -12.52 12.84
N ALA A 107 5.85 -13.24 12.32
CA ALA A 107 7.22 -12.78 12.13
C ALA A 107 7.80 -13.30 10.81
N ASP A 108 8.15 -12.39 9.93
CA ASP A 108 8.78 -12.68 8.64
C ASP A 108 10.19 -12.11 8.57
N ARG A 109 11.12 -12.88 8.00
CA ARG A 109 12.42 -12.41 7.55
C ARG A 109 12.40 -12.21 6.05
N TYR A 110 12.74 -11.01 5.61
CA TYR A 110 12.88 -10.63 4.21
C TYR A 110 14.35 -10.50 3.86
N GLU A 111 14.77 -11.15 2.79
CA GLU A 111 16.10 -11.03 2.20
C GLU A 111 15.94 -10.60 0.73
N ASP A 112 16.59 -9.52 0.34
CA ASP A 112 16.59 -8.96 -1.02
C ASP A 112 18.02 -8.50 -1.34
N GLY A 113 18.78 -9.35 -2.02
CA GLY A 113 20.23 -9.22 -2.13
C GLY A 113 20.89 -9.23 -0.77
N ASP A 114 21.70 -8.22 -0.46
CA ASP A 114 22.39 -8.06 0.82
C ASP A 114 21.53 -7.43 1.92
N LYS A 115 20.29 -7.06 1.60
CA LYS A 115 19.39 -6.39 2.52
C LYS A 115 18.55 -7.40 3.27
N ILE A 116 18.64 -7.40 4.59
CA ILE A 116 17.84 -8.24 5.47
C ILE A 116 16.98 -7.35 6.36
N GLU A 117 15.69 -7.62 6.39
CA GLU A 117 14.69 -6.92 7.18
C GLU A 117 13.76 -7.93 7.87
N TYR A 118 13.19 -7.54 9.00
CA TYR A 118 12.24 -8.32 9.78
C TYR A 118 10.93 -7.56 9.88
N GLU A 119 9.83 -8.23 9.54
CA GLU A 119 8.47 -7.73 9.77
C GLU A 119 7.85 -8.50 10.93
N ILE A 120 7.44 -7.78 11.96
CA ILE A 120 6.86 -8.36 13.17
C ILE A 120 5.49 -7.74 13.39
N LYS A 121 4.50 -8.60 13.63
CA LYS A 121 3.11 -8.22 13.86
C LYS A 121 2.59 -8.84 15.14
N PHE A 122 1.85 -8.06 15.92
CA PHE A 122 1.17 -8.53 17.11
C PHE A 122 -0.01 -7.62 17.47
N LYS A 123 -0.78 -8.04 18.48
CA LYS A 123 -1.89 -7.25 19.02
C LYS A 123 -1.69 -7.00 20.50
N ILE A 124 -2.08 -5.78 20.94
CA ILE A 124 -2.20 -5.42 22.35
C ILE A 124 -3.56 -4.76 22.52
N ASP A 125 -4.36 -5.23 23.45
CA ASP A 125 -5.75 -4.75 23.71
C ASP A 125 -6.59 -4.68 22.41
N GLY A 126 -6.45 -5.68 21.54
CA GLY A 126 -7.16 -5.74 20.26
C GLY A 126 -6.63 -4.80 19.16
N LYS A 127 -5.68 -3.92 19.44
CA LYS A 127 -5.06 -3.00 18.46
C LYS A 127 -3.87 -3.65 17.78
N ASN A 128 -3.74 -3.45 16.46
CA ASN A 128 -2.68 -4.03 15.65
C ASN A 128 -1.39 -3.18 15.76
N TYR A 129 -0.27 -3.88 15.93
CA TYR A 129 1.09 -3.36 15.90
C TYR A 129 1.87 -4.01 14.77
N TYR A 130 2.66 -3.22 14.06
CA TYR A 130 3.52 -3.65 12.97
C TYR A 130 4.87 -2.96 13.05
N PHE A 131 5.92 -3.75 12.95
CA PHE A 131 7.29 -3.28 12.91
C PHE A 131 7.99 -3.81 11.66
N ARG A 132 8.82 -2.97 11.04
CA ARG A 132 9.80 -3.35 10.05
C ARG A 132 11.16 -2.86 10.51
N ILE A 133 12.09 -3.77 10.69
CA ILE A 133 13.38 -3.53 11.37
C ILE A 133 14.47 -4.20 10.54
N SER A 134 15.62 -3.53 10.35
CA SER A 134 16.76 -4.13 9.67
C SER A 134 17.43 -5.21 10.57
N ASP A 135 18.30 -6.02 9.97
CA ASP A 135 19.16 -6.99 10.68
C ASP A 135 20.03 -6.36 11.77
N LYS A 136 20.38 -5.08 11.62
CA LYS A 136 21.15 -4.28 12.59
C LYS A 136 20.30 -3.61 13.67
N GLY A 137 19.01 -3.95 13.76
CA GLY A 137 18.08 -3.36 14.73
C GLY A 137 17.61 -1.94 14.41
N LYS A 138 17.89 -1.39 13.21
CA LYS A 138 17.38 -0.08 12.84
C LYS A 138 15.89 -0.15 12.56
N LEU A 139 15.09 0.68 13.26
CA LEU A 139 13.68 0.83 12.97
C LEU A 139 13.49 1.48 11.59
N LEU A 140 12.84 0.77 10.68
CA LEU A 140 12.52 1.22 9.33
C LEU A 140 11.09 1.74 9.26
N LYS A 141 10.16 1.00 9.89
CA LYS A 141 8.75 1.38 9.98
C LYS A 141 8.14 0.83 11.27
N TYR A 142 7.36 1.67 11.92
CA TYR A 142 6.51 1.30 13.03
C TYR A 142 5.09 1.84 12.78
N ARG A 143 4.10 1.02 12.98
CA ARG A 143 2.69 1.38 12.84
C ARG A 143 1.91 0.75 14.00
N LYS A 144 1.06 1.52 14.62
CA LYS A 144 0.06 1.02 15.58
C LYS A 144 -1.31 1.64 15.31
N GLU A 145 -2.36 0.88 15.57
CA GLU A 145 -3.71 1.43 15.70
C GLU A 145 -3.81 2.14 17.05
N LEU A 146 -4.49 3.30 17.06
CA LEU A 146 -4.65 4.12 18.26
C LEU A 146 -6.04 3.94 18.86
N LYS A 147 -6.14 4.14 20.17
CA LYS A 147 -7.40 4.54 20.82
C LYS A 147 -7.57 6.05 20.59
N ASP A 148 -8.80 6.55 20.60
CA ASP A 148 -9.04 7.99 20.36
C ASP A 148 -8.35 8.86 21.39
N SER A 149 -8.26 8.39 22.65
CA SER A 149 -7.55 9.06 23.72
C SER A 149 -6.02 9.16 23.53
N GLU A 150 -5.45 8.41 22.57
CA GLU A 150 -4.02 8.46 22.23
C GLU A 150 -3.71 9.46 21.11
N ILE A 151 -4.75 10.05 20.48
CA ILE A 151 -4.55 11.06 19.44
C ILE A 151 -4.23 12.41 20.12
N PRO A 152 -3.13 13.10 19.74
CA PRO A 152 -2.81 14.40 20.31
C PRO A 152 -3.94 15.41 20.14
N LEU A 153 -4.28 16.14 21.21
CA LEU A 153 -5.34 17.16 21.19
C LEU A 153 -5.14 18.20 20.07
N SER A 154 -3.89 18.59 19.81
CA SER A 154 -3.57 19.54 18.74
C SER A 154 -3.98 19.05 17.35
N ILE A 155 -4.01 17.74 17.14
CA ILE A 155 -4.46 17.13 15.87
C ILE A 155 -5.99 17.15 15.79
N ILE A 156 -6.67 16.80 16.89
CA ILE A 156 -8.13 16.86 16.95
C ILE A 156 -8.63 18.30 16.79
N SER A 157 -7.99 19.27 17.48
CA SER A 157 -8.33 20.70 17.31
C SER A 157 -8.15 21.15 15.87
N LEU A 158 -7.02 20.81 15.23
CA LEU A 158 -6.79 21.14 13.80
C LEU A 158 -7.93 20.64 12.89
N ILE A 159 -8.40 19.42 13.11
CA ILE A 159 -9.48 18.83 12.30
C ILE A 159 -10.78 19.57 12.59
N ASN A 160 -11.16 19.70 13.86
CA ASN A 160 -12.41 20.30 14.27
C ASN A 160 -12.53 21.77 13.86
N ASP A 161 -11.46 22.55 13.98
CA ASP A 161 -11.44 23.97 13.64
C ASP A 161 -11.56 24.22 12.14
N LYS A 162 -11.01 23.32 11.31
CA LYS A 162 -10.98 23.52 9.85
C LYS A 162 -12.11 22.80 9.11
N TYR A 163 -12.54 21.62 9.59
CA TYR A 163 -13.46 20.77 8.85
C TYR A 163 -14.75 20.43 9.61
N GLY A 164 -14.78 20.60 10.92
CA GLY A 164 -15.92 20.26 11.79
C GLY A 164 -15.63 19.05 12.67
N THR A 165 -16.57 18.72 13.55
CA THR A 165 -16.43 17.62 14.52
C THR A 165 -16.36 16.29 13.80
N LEU A 166 -15.24 15.57 13.99
CA LEU A 166 -15.01 14.25 13.39
C LEU A 166 -15.50 13.15 14.33
N ASP A 167 -16.38 12.30 13.84
CA ASP A 167 -16.67 10.99 14.43
C ASP A 167 -15.62 9.99 13.95
N ILE A 168 -14.77 9.49 14.87
CA ILE A 168 -13.56 8.75 14.52
C ILE A 168 -13.86 7.25 14.41
N ASP A 169 -13.73 6.68 13.22
CA ASP A 169 -13.82 5.24 13.00
C ASP A 169 -12.51 4.53 13.28
N ARG A 170 -11.41 5.11 12.81
CA ARG A 170 -10.08 4.47 12.84
C ARG A 170 -8.97 5.49 12.85
N SER A 171 -8.01 5.27 13.74
CA SER A 171 -6.81 6.07 13.79
C SER A 171 -5.55 5.20 13.84
N LYS A 172 -4.46 5.70 13.25
CA LYS A 172 -3.16 5.03 13.19
C LYS A 172 -2.03 6.02 13.41
N TYR A 173 -1.03 5.59 14.16
CA TYR A 173 0.29 6.19 14.22
C TYR A 173 1.21 5.47 13.25
N VAL A 174 1.95 6.19 12.45
CA VAL A 174 2.96 5.67 11.52
C VAL A 174 4.25 6.44 11.69
N GLU A 175 5.34 5.72 12.02
CA GLU A 175 6.71 6.24 12.03
C GLU A 175 7.50 5.51 10.94
N GLU A 176 8.04 6.22 9.97
CA GLU A 176 8.80 5.67 8.86
C GLU A 176 9.93 6.61 8.49
N SER A 177 11.15 6.10 8.48
CA SER A 177 12.37 6.89 8.16
C SER A 177 12.47 8.17 8.99
N GLY A 178 12.11 8.11 10.30
CA GLY A 178 12.14 9.24 11.24
C GLY A 178 11.02 10.26 11.08
N LYS A 179 10.09 10.03 10.15
CA LYS A 179 8.89 10.87 9.99
C LYS A 179 7.70 10.22 10.71
N ILE A 180 6.95 11.04 11.44
CA ILE A 180 5.75 10.60 12.17
C ILE A 180 4.53 11.20 11.49
N VAL A 181 3.54 10.33 11.20
CA VAL A 181 2.25 10.71 10.62
C VAL A 181 1.13 10.02 11.38
N TYR A 182 0.13 10.78 11.76
CA TYR A 182 -1.16 10.29 12.25
C TYR A 182 -2.11 10.19 11.04
N ILE A 183 -2.73 9.04 10.87
CA ILE A 183 -3.74 8.81 9.84
C ILE A 183 -5.05 8.59 10.57
N ILE A 184 -6.00 9.50 10.39
CA ILE A 184 -7.27 9.49 11.09
C ILE A 184 -8.38 9.43 10.05
N ARG A 185 -9.34 8.54 10.24
CA ARG A 185 -10.50 8.36 9.38
C ARG A 185 -11.76 8.40 10.21
N GLY A 186 -12.82 8.92 9.64
CA GLY A 186 -14.12 9.02 10.26
C GLY A 186 -15.05 9.89 9.44
N GLU A 187 -16.18 10.22 10.00
CA GLU A 187 -17.24 10.96 9.33
C GLU A 187 -17.38 12.38 9.88
N ILE A 188 -17.66 13.34 8.99
CA ILE A 188 -18.10 14.69 9.32
C ILE A 188 -19.37 14.94 8.50
N ASN A 189 -20.50 15.21 9.17
CA ASN A 189 -21.80 15.41 8.51
C ASN A 189 -22.19 14.26 7.58
N ASP A 190 -22.01 13.01 8.02
CA ASP A 190 -22.29 11.77 7.28
C ASP A 190 -21.48 11.61 5.96
N MET A 191 -20.31 12.23 5.89
CA MET A 191 -19.38 12.08 4.77
C MET A 191 -18.03 11.56 5.26
N ASP A 192 -17.46 10.61 4.51
CA ASP A 192 -16.17 10.01 4.83
C ASP A 192 -15.02 10.99 4.65
N HIS A 193 -14.18 11.07 5.67
CA HIS A 193 -12.96 11.88 5.69
C HIS A 193 -11.75 11.04 6.07
N ALA A 194 -10.60 11.35 5.49
CA ALA A 194 -9.32 10.81 5.93
C ALA A 194 -8.24 11.90 5.96
N PHE A 195 -7.51 11.96 7.07
CA PHE A 195 -6.50 12.96 7.36
C PHE A 195 -5.13 12.33 7.58
N TRP A 196 -4.09 12.84 6.94
CA TRP A 196 -2.68 12.55 7.21
C TRP A 196 -2.05 13.79 7.82
N ILE A 197 -1.71 13.73 9.10
CA ILE A 197 -1.23 14.88 9.88
C ILE A 197 0.09 14.49 10.54
N ASN A 198 1.11 15.36 10.45
CA ASN A 198 2.39 15.08 11.09
C ASN A 198 2.34 15.37 12.60
N HIS A 199 3.40 14.99 13.34
CA HIS A 199 3.50 15.17 14.78
C HIS A 199 3.51 16.64 15.25
N LYS A 200 3.66 17.61 14.32
CA LYS A 200 3.57 19.06 14.58
C LYS A 200 2.18 19.63 14.30
N ALA A 201 1.18 18.77 14.16
CA ALA A 201 -0.19 19.13 13.77
C ALA A 201 -0.24 19.90 12.42
N THR A 202 0.60 19.52 11.44
CA THR A 202 0.53 20.06 10.08
C THR A 202 -0.20 19.05 9.19
N LEU A 203 -1.23 19.50 8.49
CA LEU A 203 -1.92 18.69 7.50
C LEU A 203 -1.01 18.40 6.32
N LEU A 204 -0.82 17.12 6.01
CA LEU A 204 -0.07 16.66 4.84
C LEU A 204 -1.01 16.32 3.69
N LYS A 205 -2.12 15.65 4.02
CA LYS A 205 -3.14 15.24 3.06
C LYS A 205 -4.50 15.15 3.75
N HIS A 206 -5.55 15.52 3.04
CA HIS A 206 -6.93 15.28 3.39
C HIS A 206 -7.67 14.71 2.19
N THR A 207 -8.55 13.76 2.41
CA THR A 207 -9.50 13.27 1.40
C THR A 207 -10.89 13.32 2.01
N GLN A 208 -11.87 13.62 1.17
CA GLN A 208 -13.27 13.71 1.55
C GLN A 208 -14.15 13.23 0.42
N ASP A 209 -15.11 12.37 0.73
CA ASP A 209 -16.21 12.05 -0.17
C ASP A 209 -17.14 13.27 -0.29
N LEU A 210 -17.63 13.55 -1.48
CA LEU A 210 -18.47 14.70 -1.75
C LEU A 210 -19.87 14.28 -2.20
N ARG A 211 -20.89 14.94 -1.65
CA ARG A 211 -22.20 14.93 -2.27
C ARG A 211 -22.16 15.68 -3.61
N ASN A 212 -23.02 15.31 -4.55
CA ASN A 212 -23.10 16.00 -5.85
C ASN A 212 -23.33 17.53 -5.71
N THR A 213 -23.97 17.95 -4.62
CA THR A 213 -24.23 19.37 -4.31
C THR A 213 -23.01 20.12 -3.81
N GLU A 214 -21.96 19.41 -3.37
CA GLU A 214 -20.70 19.96 -2.84
C GLU A 214 -19.62 20.07 -3.93
N ILE A 215 -19.86 19.48 -5.12
CA ILE A 215 -18.95 19.59 -6.25
C ILE A 215 -18.96 21.05 -6.76
N PRO A 216 -17.78 21.71 -6.88
CA PRO A 216 -17.69 23.06 -7.39
C PRO A 216 -18.33 23.20 -8.77
N VAL A 217 -19.08 24.27 -8.97
CA VAL A 217 -19.80 24.53 -10.24
C VAL A 217 -18.89 24.43 -11.48
N PRO A 218 -17.66 24.98 -11.49
CA PRO A 218 -16.75 24.83 -12.63
C PRO A 218 -16.43 23.37 -12.95
N VAL A 219 -16.19 22.54 -11.91
CA VAL A 219 -15.88 21.10 -12.05
C VAL A 219 -17.09 20.35 -12.59
N LEU A 220 -18.29 20.62 -12.02
CA LEU A 220 -19.53 19.99 -12.42
C LEU A 220 -19.87 20.30 -13.90
N ASN A 221 -19.72 21.58 -14.31
CA ASN A 221 -19.98 22.01 -15.68
C ASN A 221 -18.99 21.38 -16.67
N ALA A 222 -17.70 21.34 -16.32
CA ALA A 222 -16.68 20.74 -17.17
C ALA A 222 -16.91 19.22 -17.35
N ALA A 223 -17.29 18.51 -16.27
CA ALA A 223 -17.60 17.09 -16.32
C ALA A 223 -18.80 16.79 -17.22
N LYS A 224 -19.91 17.56 -17.08
CA LYS A 224 -21.12 17.41 -17.89
C LYS A 224 -20.88 17.78 -19.37
N ALA A 225 -20.03 18.77 -19.66
CA ALA A 225 -19.68 19.14 -21.01
C ALA A 225 -18.82 18.07 -21.72
N ALA A 226 -17.83 17.50 -20.98
CA ALA A 226 -16.94 16.49 -21.53
C ALA A 226 -17.64 15.11 -21.71
N TYR A 227 -18.56 14.75 -20.80
CA TYR A 227 -19.24 13.46 -20.76
C TYR A 227 -20.75 13.62 -20.66
N SER A 228 -21.36 14.20 -21.74
CA SER A 228 -22.80 14.37 -21.82
C SER A 228 -23.54 13.02 -21.76
N GLY A 229 -24.58 12.96 -20.93
CA GLY A 229 -25.38 11.75 -20.73
C GLY A 229 -24.75 10.70 -19.78
N TYR A 230 -23.63 11.03 -19.13
CA TYR A 230 -23.10 10.26 -17.99
C TYR A 230 -23.62 10.83 -16.67
N GLU A 231 -23.82 9.96 -15.69
CA GLU A 231 -24.18 10.32 -14.32
C GLU A 231 -22.96 10.30 -13.43
N ILE A 232 -22.85 11.24 -12.50
CA ILE A 232 -21.84 11.21 -11.45
C ILE A 232 -22.26 10.16 -10.43
N ARG A 233 -21.40 9.18 -10.19
CA ARG A 233 -21.62 8.08 -9.25
C ARG A 233 -20.83 8.25 -7.96
N ASP A 234 -19.72 8.95 -8.07
CA ASP A 234 -18.81 9.15 -6.95
C ASP A 234 -18.02 10.44 -7.15
N ALA A 235 -17.67 11.12 -6.08
CA ALA A 235 -16.93 12.36 -6.14
C ALA A 235 -16.07 12.52 -4.90
N ASP A 236 -14.77 12.73 -5.11
CA ASP A 236 -13.79 12.94 -4.05
C ASP A 236 -13.11 14.29 -4.16
N LEU A 237 -12.80 14.89 -3.02
CA LEU A 237 -11.84 15.98 -2.87
C LEU A 237 -10.55 15.42 -2.29
N ILE A 238 -9.41 15.83 -2.85
CA ILE A 238 -8.08 15.57 -2.30
C ILE A 238 -7.35 16.90 -2.13
N GLU A 239 -6.97 17.20 -0.89
CA GLU A 239 -6.08 18.32 -0.53
C GLU A 239 -4.71 17.73 -0.14
N GLU A 240 -3.65 18.06 -0.88
CA GLU A 240 -2.30 17.56 -0.63
C GLU A 240 -1.23 18.57 -1.08
N GLY A 241 -0.30 18.90 -0.19
CA GLY A 241 0.78 19.85 -0.50
C GLY A 241 0.28 21.24 -0.93
N GLY A 242 -0.85 21.71 -0.37
CA GLY A 242 -1.47 23.00 -0.70
C GLY A 242 -2.24 23.01 -2.04
N LYS A 243 -2.36 21.86 -2.70
CA LYS A 243 -3.16 21.71 -3.92
C LYS A 243 -4.45 20.98 -3.61
N ILE A 244 -5.52 21.40 -4.30
CA ILE A 244 -6.82 20.73 -4.25
C ILE A 244 -7.12 20.16 -5.62
N ILE A 245 -7.55 18.91 -5.67
CA ILE A 245 -8.09 18.26 -6.86
C ILE A 245 -9.41 17.59 -6.54
N TYR A 246 -10.23 17.41 -7.56
CA TYR A 246 -11.51 16.71 -7.51
C TYR A 246 -11.43 15.50 -8.42
N ILE A 247 -11.86 14.35 -7.94
CA ILE A 247 -11.98 13.13 -8.75
C ILE A 247 -13.45 12.80 -8.86
N LEU A 248 -13.96 12.68 -10.09
CA LEU A 248 -15.33 12.28 -10.35
C LEU A 248 -15.35 10.94 -11.06
N VAL A 249 -16.19 10.03 -10.60
CA VAL A 249 -16.50 8.78 -11.30
C VAL A 249 -17.80 8.99 -12.08
N MET A 250 -17.68 9.08 -13.40
CA MET A 250 -18.80 9.21 -14.32
C MET A 250 -19.20 7.84 -14.88
N LYS A 251 -20.50 7.57 -14.99
CA LYS A 251 -21.03 6.29 -15.48
C LYS A 251 -22.15 6.47 -16.48
N LYS A 252 -22.10 5.66 -17.58
CA LYS A 252 -23.16 5.49 -18.53
C LYS A 252 -23.28 4.00 -18.87
N SER A 253 -24.39 3.37 -18.52
CA SER A 253 -24.58 1.91 -18.64
C SER A 253 -23.48 1.12 -17.92
N LYS A 254 -22.65 0.38 -18.67
CA LYS A 254 -21.52 -0.40 -18.14
C LYS A 254 -20.19 0.36 -18.16
N GLU A 255 -20.15 1.49 -18.86
CA GLU A 255 -18.94 2.31 -19.01
C GLU A 255 -18.73 3.19 -17.79
N LYS A 256 -17.48 3.22 -17.28
CA LYS A 256 -17.04 4.11 -16.21
C LYS A 256 -15.84 4.91 -16.68
N VAL A 257 -15.81 6.19 -16.33
CA VAL A 257 -14.71 7.11 -16.62
C VAL A 257 -14.33 7.82 -15.32
N TYR A 258 -13.04 7.92 -15.04
CA TYR A 258 -12.49 8.64 -13.90
C TYR A 258 -11.90 9.94 -14.39
N LEU A 259 -12.39 11.06 -13.89
CA LEU A 259 -11.98 12.40 -14.28
C LEU A 259 -11.35 13.12 -13.11
N THR A 260 -10.14 13.62 -13.29
CA THR A 260 -9.44 14.45 -12.29
C THR A 260 -9.46 15.90 -12.74
N PHE A 261 -9.86 16.80 -11.84
CA PHE A 261 -10.00 18.24 -12.10
C PHE A 261 -9.19 19.07 -11.10
N ASN A 262 -8.76 20.25 -11.53
CA ASN A 262 -8.44 21.31 -10.58
C ASN A 262 -9.71 22.07 -10.14
N PRO A 263 -9.66 22.96 -9.12
CA PRO A 263 -10.83 23.71 -8.63
C PRO A 263 -11.53 24.58 -9.69
N ASN A 264 -10.83 24.98 -10.75
CA ASN A 264 -11.36 25.80 -11.83
C ASN A 264 -12.03 24.97 -12.94
N GLY A 265 -12.19 23.67 -12.77
CA GLY A 265 -12.83 22.77 -13.75
C GLY A 265 -11.93 22.36 -14.91
N LYS A 266 -10.61 22.64 -14.87
CA LYS A 266 -9.69 22.10 -15.89
C LYS A 266 -9.46 20.61 -15.64
N ILE A 267 -9.71 19.79 -16.66
CA ILE A 267 -9.41 18.35 -16.63
C ILE A 267 -7.88 18.19 -16.62
N LEU A 268 -7.38 17.44 -15.63
CA LEU A 268 -5.98 17.11 -15.44
C LEU A 268 -5.66 15.71 -15.95
N GLU A 269 -6.60 14.76 -15.75
CA GLU A 269 -6.44 13.36 -16.13
C GLU A 269 -7.80 12.72 -16.45
N VAL A 270 -7.79 11.76 -17.40
CA VAL A 270 -8.92 10.88 -17.75
C VAL A 270 -8.43 9.43 -17.75
N LYS A 271 -9.16 8.55 -17.08
CA LYS A 271 -8.88 7.09 -17.02
C LYS A 271 -10.12 6.26 -17.31
#